data_135a4cdf4354826bdbfe53fc4c777752
#
_entry.id   135a4cdf4354826bdbfe53fc4c777752
#
_cell.length_a   1.000
_cell.length_b   1.000
_cell.length_c   1.000
_cell.angle_alpha   90.00
_cell.angle_beta   90.00
_cell.angle_gamma   90.00
#
_symmetry.space_group_name_H-M   'P 1'
#
loop_
_entity.id
_entity.type
_entity.pdbx_description
1 polymer ?
#
loop_
_entity_poly.entity_id
_entity_poly.type
_entity_poly.pdbx_seq_one_letter_code
_entity_poly.pdbx_strand_id
1 'polypeptide(L)'
;MVDTLDQTHRTLLTNENLISAYTEITQILKDYNLPATFAFVGAFTMLQDYFTRNWLPKLQNSPDHTIWLKELFVALDSGKESGWFCHELIEIVLAGNVAHEICSHGFTHLPWVATHQKSILLEIEGILDWSNLYNLEPKTFIFPRNMIEKRKLLDRMGILGYRDKPKEVKTRGKTGKLLNLINEFNLNAKSQTIEAGLNHPVAIPGNFMLNWRCGPRRLIPATLTVHRFKKALEHAQRTGGVVHIWSHPHNLITGKDQQNLFQRCMGILGNKVALGEINAITQQQYITRV
;
A
#
# COMPACT_ATOMS: atom_id res chain seq x y z
N MET A 1 6.03 8.77 -3.63
CA MET A 1 4.72 8.60 -4.30
C MET A 1 4.58 9.47 -5.54
N VAL A 2 5.03 10.70 -5.47
CA VAL A 2 4.91 11.73 -6.53
C VAL A 2 5.67 11.40 -7.81
N ASP A 3 6.82 10.74 -7.75
CA ASP A 3 7.70 10.45 -8.92
C ASP A 3 7.12 9.50 -9.98
N THR A 4 6.01 8.80 -9.71
CA THR A 4 5.41 7.85 -10.66
C THR A 4 4.12 8.35 -11.27
N LEU A 5 3.61 9.49 -10.79
CA LEU A 5 2.40 10.11 -11.28
C LEU A 5 2.75 11.14 -12.35
N ASP A 6 2.02 11.14 -13.45
CA ASP A 6 2.10 12.23 -14.41
C ASP A 6 1.52 13.53 -13.81
N GLN A 7 1.78 14.64 -14.47
CA GLN A 7 1.41 15.96 -13.97
C GLN A 7 -0.11 16.10 -13.73
N THR A 8 -0.92 15.43 -14.55
CA THR A 8 -2.39 15.44 -14.43
C THR A 8 -2.86 14.75 -13.14
N HIS A 9 -2.23 13.63 -12.78
CA HIS A 9 -2.59 12.92 -11.56
C HIS A 9 -2.13 13.65 -10.30
N ARG A 10 -1.03 14.40 -10.36
CA ARG A 10 -0.55 15.22 -9.24
C ARG A 10 -1.57 16.29 -8.85
N THR A 11 -2.24 16.91 -9.82
CA THR A 11 -3.28 17.92 -9.55
C THR A 11 -4.55 17.35 -8.92
N LEU A 12 -4.77 16.03 -9.03
CA LEU A 12 -5.88 15.34 -8.38
C LEU A 12 -5.59 14.96 -6.91
N LEU A 13 -4.34 15.00 -6.49
CA LEU A 13 -3.94 14.67 -5.11
C LEU A 13 -4.17 15.88 -4.19
N THR A 14 -5.42 16.11 -3.82
CA THR A 14 -5.83 17.06 -2.77
C THR A 14 -6.32 16.31 -1.54
N ASN A 15 -6.36 16.98 -0.39
CA ASN A 15 -6.86 16.36 0.83
C ASN A 15 -8.32 15.90 0.66
N GLU A 16 -9.17 16.72 0.02
CA GLU A 16 -10.58 16.39 -0.22
C GLU A 16 -10.72 15.12 -1.07
N ASN A 17 -9.94 15.01 -2.13
CA ASN A 17 -9.97 13.83 -3.01
C ASN A 17 -9.43 12.59 -2.29
N LEU A 18 -8.41 12.72 -1.46
CA LEU A 18 -7.88 11.63 -0.66
C LEU A 18 -8.91 11.17 0.40
N ILE A 19 -9.50 12.10 1.13
CA ILE A 19 -10.57 11.84 2.10
C ILE A 19 -11.74 11.11 1.42
N SER A 20 -12.20 11.63 0.29
CA SER A 20 -13.27 11.00 -0.49
C SER A 20 -12.93 9.57 -0.91
N ALA A 21 -11.71 9.33 -1.40
CA ALA A 21 -11.27 8.00 -1.82
C ALA A 21 -11.19 7.02 -0.64
N TYR A 22 -10.66 7.45 0.51
CA TYR A 22 -10.59 6.60 1.70
C TYR A 22 -11.98 6.30 2.26
N THR A 23 -12.87 7.30 2.31
CA THR A 23 -14.27 7.12 2.72
C THR A 23 -14.98 6.11 1.82
N GLU A 24 -14.80 6.21 0.50
CA GLU A 24 -15.40 5.26 -0.45
C GLU A 24 -14.83 3.85 -0.29
N ILE A 25 -13.51 3.72 -0.14
CA ILE A 25 -12.86 2.41 0.09
C ILE A 25 -13.39 1.76 1.37
N THR A 26 -13.39 2.50 2.48
CA THR A 26 -13.85 1.96 3.78
C THR A 26 -15.33 1.63 3.75
N GLN A 27 -16.16 2.42 3.06
CA GLN A 27 -17.58 2.10 2.89
C GLN A 27 -17.80 0.83 2.08
N ILE A 28 -17.11 0.64 0.95
CA ILE A 28 -17.18 -0.59 0.15
C ILE A 28 -16.73 -1.80 0.97
N LEU A 29 -15.64 -1.69 1.73
CA LEU A 29 -15.14 -2.77 2.58
C LEU A 29 -16.14 -3.10 3.70
N LYS A 30 -16.79 -2.09 4.27
CA LYS A 30 -17.84 -2.25 5.28
C LYS A 30 -19.07 -2.96 4.72
N ASP A 31 -19.54 -2.58 3.53
CA ASP A 31 -20.72 -3.16 2.89
C ASP A 31 -20.58 -4.68 2.68
N TYR A 32 -19.35 -5.16 2.51
CA TYR A 32 -19.03 -6.58 2.34
C TYR A 32 -18.36 -7.22 3.57
N ASN A 33 -18.25 -6.50 4.69
CA ASN A 33 -17.57 -6.95 5.90
C ASN A 33 -16.15 -7.50 5.64
N LEU A 34 -15.36 -6.78 4.86
CA LEU A 34 -14.01 -7.19 4.45
C LEU A 34 -12.94 -6.43 5.26
N PRO A 35 -12.18 -7.10 6.14
CA PRO A 35 -11.02 -6.48 6.77
C PRO A 35 -9.92 -6.23 5.73
N ALA A 36 -9.16 -5.16 5.93
CA ALA A 36 -8.04 -4.79 5.07
C ALA A 36 -6.88 -4.22 5.87
N THR A 37 -5.69 -4.24 5.28
CA THR A 37 -4.50 -3.59 5.82
C THR A 37 -4.27 -2.28 5.07
N PHE A 38 -4.28 -1.17 5.80
CA PHE A 38 -3.98 0.16 5.28
C PHE A 38 -2.55 0.55 5.64
N ALA A 39 -1.72 0.74 4.63
CA ALA A 39 -0.31 1.08 4.79
C ALA A 39 -0.08 2.58 4.63
N PHE A 40 0.30 3.24 5.71
CA PHE A 40 0.52 4.68 5.73
C PHE A 40 2.00 5.04 5.70
N VAL A 41 2.31 6.13 4.99
CA VAL A 41 3.57 6.85 5.07
C VAL A 41 3.45 7.80 6.25
N GLY A 42 4.14 7.52 7.34
CA GLY A 42 3.92 8.16 8.64
C GLY A 42 3.95 9.70 8.57
N ALA A 43 4.99 10.27 7.94
CA ALA A 43 5.16 11.72 7.81
C ALA A 43 3.94 12.42 7.18
N PHE A 44 3.30 11.78 6.19
CA PHE A 44 2.21 12.40 5.42
C PHE A 44 0.83 12.25 6.05
N THR A 45 0.76 11.55 7.17
CA THR A 45 -0.44 11.46 8.01
C THR A 45 -0.26 12.14 9.37
N MET A 46 0.83 12.85 9.60
CA MET A 46 0.99 13.76 10.73
C MET A 46 0.30 15.10 10.46
N LEU A 47 0.00 15.84 11.53
CA LEU A 47 -0.32 17.27 11.43
C LEU A 47 0.89 18.00 10.85
N GLN A 48 0.66 18.85 9.84
CA GLN A 48 1.73 19.58 9.15
C GLN A 48 2.60 20.41 10.12
N ASP A 49 1.98 21.09 11.08
CA ASP A 49 2.69 21.90 12.07
C ASP A 49 3.60 21.05 12.96
N TYR A 50 3.16 19.85 13.34
CA TYR A 50 3.98 18.91 14.11
C TYR A 50 5.19 18.44 13.28
N PHE A 51 4.95 18.03 12.04
CA PHE A 51 6.01 17.61 11.11
C PHE A 51 7.02 18.74 10.87
N THR A 52 6.56 19.95 10.59
CA THR A 52 7.41 21.10 10.29
C THR A 52 8.30 21.45 11.47
N ARG A 53 7.79 21.40 12.70
CA ARG A 53 8.58 21.73 13.90
C ARG A 53 9.56 20.64 14.30
N ASN A 54 9.16 19.37 14.22
CA ASN A 54 9.91 18.27 14.83
C ASN A 54 10.75 17.47 13.82
N TRP A 55 10.33 17.42 12.55
CA TRP A 55 10.91 16.52 11.55
C TRP A 55 11.59 17.26 10.41
N LEU A 56 11.03 18.34 9.91
CA LEU A 56 11.57 19.06 8.76
C LEU A 56 13.06 19.42 8.93
N PRO A 57 13.53 19.99 10.07
CA PRO A 57 14.96 20.30 10.23
C PRO A 57 15.87 19.07 10.21
N LYS A 58 15.43 17.95 10.80
CA LYS A 58 16.19 16.69 10.80
C LYS A 58 16.33 16.13 9.38
N LEU A 59 15.24 16.16 8.61
CA LEU A 59 15.19 15.64 7.24
C LEU A 59 16.00 16.51 6.26
N GLN A 60 15.98 17.82 6.42
CA GLN A 60 16.79 18.75 5.64
C GLN A 60 18.30 18.57 5.88
N ASN A 61 18.70 18.12 7.07
CA ASN A 61 20.08 17.81 7.41
C ASN A 61 20.52 16.38 7.03
N SER A 62 19.63 15.59 6.41
CA SER A 62 19.93 14.24 5.95
C SER A 62 20.08 14.22 4.42
N PRO A 63 21.26 13.87 3.88
CA PRO A 63 21.51 13.93 2.44
C PRO A 63 20.53 13.11 1.60
N ASP A 64 20.18 11.90 2.04
CA ASP A 64 19.24 11.04 1.30
C ASP A 64 17.84 11.65 1.29
N HIS A 65 17.39 12.21 2.43
CA HIS A 65 16.08 12.84 2.54
C HIS A 65 16.01 14.17 1.77
N THR A 66 17.10 14.95 1.75
CA THR A 66 17.17 16.20 0.99
C THR A 66 16.92 15.95 -0.50
N ILE A 67 17.50 14.91 -1.05
CA ILE A 67 17.29 14.52 -2.44
C ILE A 67 15.87 13.94 -2.63
N TRP A 68 15.45 13.06 -1.72
CA TRP A 68 14.19 12.33 -1.82
C TRP A 68 12.96 13.21 -1.67
N LEU A 69 12.99 14.16 -0.72
CA LEU A 69 11.88 15.06 -0.38
C LEU A 69 11.98 16.43 -1.04
N LYS A 70 12.83 16.60 -2.05
CA LYS A 70 13.01 17.89 -2.73
C LYS A 70 11.70 18.57 -3.13
N GLU A 71 10.74 17.79 -3.67
CA GLU A 71 9.45 18.33 -4.10
C GLU A 71 8.57 18.76 -2.91
N LEU A 72 8.62 18.04 -1.78
CA LEU A 72 7.95 18.44 -0.55
C LEU A 72 8.52 19.75 -0.01
N PHE A 73 9.83 19.88 0.05
CA PHE A 73 10.47 21.10 0.54
C PHE A 73 10.10 22.31 -0.31
N VAL A 74 10.12 22.18 -1.64
CA VAL A 74 9.65 23.22 -2.55
C VAL A 74 8.16 23.53 -2.34
N ALA A 75 7.34 22.54 -2.08
CA ALA A 75 5.90 22.73 -1.82
C ALA A 75 5.68 23.52 -0.52
N LEU A 76 6.39 23.16 0.56
CA LEU A 76 6.33 23.87 1.85
C LEU A 76 6.80 25.32 1.73
N ASP A 77 7.92 25.55 1.05
CA ASP A 77 8.49 26.91 0.85
C ASP A 77 7.55 27.81 0.01
N SER A 78 6.74 27.21 -0.87
CA SER A 78 5.83 27.94 -1.77
C SER A 78 4.37 27.95 -1.30
N GLY A 79 4.03 27.36 -0.15
CA GLY A 79 2.65 27.24 0.34
C GLY A 79 1.75 26.40 -0.56
N LYS A 80 2.31 25.36 -1.21
CA LYS A 80 1.60 24.45 -2.16
C LYS A 80 1.64 23.00 -1.68
N GLU A 81 1.47 22.79 -0.40
CA GLU A 81 1.56 21.50 0.27
C GLU A 81 0.25 20.69 0.26
N SER A 82 -0.80 21.18 -0.40
CA SER A 82 -2.08 20.45 -0.54
C SER A 82 -1.83 19.04 -1.09
N GLY A 83 -2.44 18.04 -0.44
CA GLY A 83 -2.28 16.63 -0.76
C GLY A 83 -1.02 15.96 -0.22
N TRP A 84 -0.15 16.69 0.49
CA TRP A 84 1.00 16.10 1.18
C TRP A 84 0.66 15.60 2.58
N PHE A 85 -0.12 16.38 3.35
CA PHE A 85 -0.48 16.05 4.73
C PHE A 85 -1.98 15.87 4.85
N CYS A 86 -2.41 14.70 5.31
CA CYS A 86 -3.82 14.38 5.53
C CYS A 86 -3.93 13.39 6.69
N HIS A 87 -4.00 13.91 7.91
CA HIS A 87 -4.05 13.11 9.13
C HIS A 87 -5.42 12.40 9.30
N GLU A 88 -6.47 12.96 8.74
CA GLU A 88 -7.84 12.45 8.80
C GLU A 88 -7.96 11.04 8.20
N LEU A 89 -7.03 10.64 7.33
CA LEU A 89 -7.07 9.32 6.68
C LEU A 89 -6.97 8.16 7.68
N ILE A 90 -6.21 8.34 8.77
CA ILE A 90 -6.11 7.33 9.83
C ILE A 90 -7.45 7.22 10.57
N GLU A 91 -8.05 8.36 10.91
CA GLU A 91 -9.34 8.42 11.61
C GLU A 91 -10.46 7.77 10.79
N ILE A 92 -10.52 8.04 9.48
CA ILE A 92 -11.48 7.43 8.56
C ILE A 92 -11.36 5.90 8.57
N VAL A 93 -10.14 5.36 8.56
CA VAL A 93 -9.92 3.92 8.58
C VAL A 93 -10.31 3.31 9.94
N LEU A 94 -10.06 4.00 11.04
CA LEU A 94 -10.34 3.51 12.39
C LEU A 94 -11.80 3.70 12.82
N ALA A 95 -12.54 4.62 12.21
CA ALA A 95 -13.93 4.93 12.57
C ALA A 95 -14.95 3.84 12.20
N GLY A 96 -14.55 2.86 11.38
CA GLY A 96 -15.45 1.81 10.90
C GLY A 96 -15.66 0.66 11.90
N ASN A 97 -16.76 -0.09 11.72
CA ASN A 97 -17.05 -1.31 12.50
C ASN A 97 -16.25 -2.53 12.00
N VAL A 98 -15.56 -2.42 10.86
CA VAL A 98 -14.67 -3.48 10.34
C VAL A 98 -13.29 -3.29 10.94
N ALA A 99 -12.75 -4.33 11.54
CA ALA A 99 -11.41 -4.28 12.15
C ALA A 99 -10.33 -4.26 11.05
N HIS A 100 -10.00 -3.07 10.58
CA HIS A 100 -8.87 -2.85 9.66
C HIS A 100 -7.54 -2.83 10.42
N GLU A 101 -6.47 -3.17 9.73
CA GLU A 101 -5.11 -3.06 10.24
C GLU A 101 -4.47 -1.76 9.72
N ILE A 102 -3.79 -1.03 10.61
CA ILE A 102 -2.87 0.03 10.24
C ILE A 102 -1.45 -0.54 10.17
N CYS A 103 -0.82 -0.41 9.01
CA CYS A 103 0.50 -0.92 8.69
C CYS A 103 1.43 0.25 8.33
N SER A 104 2.74 0.11 8.55
CA SER A 104 3.70 1.13 8.14
C SER A 104 4.16 0.95 6.69
N HIS A 105 4.26 2.07 5.96
CA HIS A 105 4.86 2.15 4.62
C HIS A 105 6.11 3.04 4.59
N GLY A 106 6.88 3.04 5.67
CA GLY A 106 7.99 3.96 5.92
C GLY A 106 7.54 5.27 6.54
N PHE A 107 8.50 6.08 6.94
CA PHE A 107 8.22 7.41 7.47
C PHE A 107 8.02 8.43 6.34
N THR A 108 9.00 8.55 5.44
CA THR A 108 8.93 9.48 4.30
C THR A 108 8.79 8.79 2.94
N HIS A 109 8.49 7.49 2.94
CA HIS A 109 8.50 6.65 1.73
C HIS A 109 9.90 6.51 1.09
N LEU A 110 10.97 6.78 1.83
CA LEU A 110 12.34 6.60 1.35
C LEU A 110 12.65 5.11 1.18
N PRO A 111 13.06 4.63 -0.02
CA PRO A 111 13.50 3.25 -0.19
C PRO A 111 14.81 3.00 0.56
N TRP A 112 14.91 1.89 1.29
CA TRP A 112 16.12 1.57 2.09
C TRP A 112 17.28 1.00 1.26
N VAL A 113 17.06 0.73 -0.02
CA VAL A 113 18.07 0.27 -0.96
C VAL A 113 19.04 1.41 -1.29
N ALA A 114 20.34 1.15 -1.16
CA ALA A 114 21.40 2.12 -1.39
C ALA A 114 21.30 3.41 -0.55
N THR A 115 20.60 3.36 0.58
CA THR A 115 20.40 4.49 1.51
C THR A 115 21.38 4.37 2.66
N HIS A 116 21.95 5.49 3.12
CA HIS A 116 22.85 5.54 4.25
C HIS A 116 22.17 5.06 5.54
N GLN A 117 22.92 4.38 6.38
CA GLN A 117 22.35 3.82 7.62
C GLN A 117 21.76 4.90 8.54
N LYS A 118 22.37 6.09 8.61
CA LYS A 118 21.85 7.21 9.41
C LYS A 118 20.46 7.65 8.94
N SER A 119 20.22 7.69 7.63
CA SER A 119 18.92 8.05 7.06
C SER A 119 17.87 7.00 7.34
N ILE A 120 18.25 5.71 7.33
CA ILE A 120 17.32 4.63 7.68
C ILE A 120 16.97 4.67 9.18
N LEU A 121 17.94 4.98 10.04
CA LEU A 121 17.65 5.15 11.47
C LEU A 121 16.69 6.32 11.72
N LEU A 122 16.80 7.39 10.94
CA LEU A 122 15.88 8.52 10.99
C LEU A 122 14.47 8.11 10.51
N GLU A 123 14.35 7.28 9.47
CA GLU A 123 13.08 6.68 9.06
C GLU A 123 12.45 5.85 10.19
N ILE A 124 13.24 5.02 10.87
CA ILE A 124 12.79 4.20 12.00
C ILE A 124 12.32 5.08 13.16
N GLU A 125 13.11 6.10 13.54
CA GLU A 125 12.73 7.08 14.56
C GLU A 125 11.40 7.75 14.23
N GLY A 126 11.22 8.16 12.97
CA GLY A 126 9.98 8.77 12.50
C GLY A 126 8.78 7.84 12.52
N ILE A 127 8.96 6.56 12.20
CA ILE A 127 7.88 5.56 12.28
C ILE A 127 7.45 5.37 13.74
N LEU A 128 8.41 5.29 14.67
CA LEU A 128 8.11 5.13 16.10
C LEU A 128 7.41 6.36 16.66
N ASP A 129 7.84 7.57 16.32
CA ASP A 129 7.20 8.81 16.73
C ASP A 129 5.77 8.93 16.18
N TRP A 130 5.58 8.62 14.89
CA TRP A 130 4.26 8.55 14.27
C TRP A 130 3.33 7.55 14.96
N SER A 131 3.85 6.35 15.27
CA SER A 131 3.10 5.31 15.95
C SER A 131 2.67 5.76 17.35
N ASN A 132 3.56 6.39 18.10
CA ASN A 132 3.27 6.93 19.43
C ASN A 132 2.23 8.06 19.36
N LEU A 133 2.36 8.97 18.39
CA LEU A 133 1.44 10.11 18.22
C LEU A 133 -0.01 9.68 18.03
N TYR A 134 -0.24 8.57 17.34
CA TYR A 134 -1.58 8.04 17.07
C TYR A 134 -1.95 6.82 17.92
N ASN A 135 -1.12 6.45 18.90
CA ASN A 135 -1.30 5.26 19.73
C ASN A 135 -1.50 3.99 18.89
N LEU A 136 -0.66 3.83 17.87
CA LEU A 136 -0.67 2.71 16.94
C LEU A 136 0.44 1.71 17.27
N GLU A 137 0.19 0.44 16.98
CA GLU A 137 1.18 -0.63 17.06
C GLU A 137 1.27 -1.39 15.73
N PRO A 138 1.86 -0.83 14.67
CA PRO A 138 1.99 -1.52 13.39
C PRO A 138 2.76 -2.83 13.55
N LYS A 139 2.16 -3.95 13.16
CA LYS A 139 2.80 -5.29 13.21
C LYS A 139 3.33 -5.72 11.85
N THR A 140 2.94 -5.02 10.78
CA THR A 140 3.40 -5.31 9.42
C THR A 140 3.97 -4.08 8.73
N PHE A 141 4.79 -4.33 7.70
CA PHE A 141 5.50 -3.30 6.97
C PHE A 141 5.42 -3.54 5.46
N ILE A 142 5.24 -2.48 4.70
CA ILE A 142 5.34 -2.50 3.26
C ILE A 142 6.53 -1.64 2.84
N PHE A 143 7.55 -2.27 2.25
CA PHE A 143 8.73 -1.53 1.80
C PHE A 143 8.38 -0.55 0.68
N PRO A 144 8.80 0.73 0.79
CA PRO A 144 8.64 1.71 -0.28
C PRO A 144 9.12 1.17 -1.63
N ARG A 145 8.32 1.35 -2.69
CA ARG A 145 8.60 0.85 -4.04
C ARG A 145 8.83 -0.66 -4.15
N ASN A 146 8.38 -1.46 -3.17
CA ASN A 146 8.69 -2.89 -3.05
C ASN A 146 10.21 -3.20 -3.07
N MET A 147 11.05 -2.25 -2.65
CA MET A 147 12.50 -2.41 -2.58
C MET A 147 12.89 -2.97 -1.20
N ILE A 148 12.83 -4.31 -1.07
CA ILE A 148 13.09 -5.02 0.17
C ILE A 148 14.58 -5.12 0.42
N GLU A 149 15.05 -4.43 1.47
CA GLU A 149 16.43 -4.52 1.96
C GLU A 149 16.47 -4.26 3.46
N LYS A 150 17.53 -4.70 4.13
CA LYS A 150 17.78 -4.45 5.56
C LYS A 150 16.61 -4.84 6.47
N ARG A 151 15.85 -5.87 6.08
CA ARG A 151 14.62 -6.33 6.76
C ARG A 151 14.80 -6.65 8.25
N LYS A 152 16.03 -7.03 8.69
CA LYS A 152 16.34 -7.25 10.11
C LYS A 152 16.14 -6.00 10.97
N LEU A 153 16.14 -4.81 10.39
CA LEU A 153 15.88 -3.56 11.13
C LEU A 153 14.40 -3.39 11.50
N LEU A 154 13.50 -4.16 10.90
CA LEU A 154 12.07 -4.16 11.25
C LEU A 154 11.84 -4.59 12.70
N ASP A 155 12.69 -5.45 13.24
CA ASP A 155 12.63 -5.90 14.63
C ASP A 155 12.73 -4.74 15.64
N ARG A 156 13.45 -3.67 15.28
CA ARG A 156 13.57 -2.47 16.13
C ARG A 156 12.25 -1.71 16.33
N MET A 157 11.29 -1.95 15.46
CA MET A 157 9.95 -1.33 15.49
C MET A 157 8.87 -2.31 15.97
N GLY A 158 9.24 -3.53 16.38
CA GLY A 158 8.26 -4.56 16.74
C GLY A 158 7.44 -5.08 15.56
N ILE A 159 7.94 -4.91 14.32
CA ILE A 159 7.30 -5.38 13.10
C ILE A 159 7.57 -6.88 12.93
N LEU A 160 6.51 -7.66 12.81
CA LEU A 160 6.54 -9.12 12.75
C LEU A 160 6.46 -9.70 11.33
N GLY A 161 5.99 -8.89 10.37
CA GLY A 161 5.89 -9.32 8.97
C GLY A 161 6.02 -8.18 7.98
N TYR A 162 6.33 -8.52 6.74
CA TYR A 162 6.41 -7.54 5.65
C TYR A 162 5.85 -8.13 4.35
N ARG A 163 5.28 -7.27 3.49
CA ARG A 163 4.85 -7.69 2.16
C ARG A 163 6.06 -7.99 1.29
N ASP A 164 6.14 -9.22 0.79
CA ASP A 164 7.17 -9.63 -0.16
C ASP A 164 6.84 -9.18 -1.59
N LYS A 165 7.85 -9.26 -2.44
CA LYS A 165 7.69 -8.96 -3.87
C LYS A 165 6.82 -10.01 -4.53
N PRO A 166 5.99 -9.62 -5.53
CA PRO A 166 5.40 -10.60 -6.43
C PRO A 166 6.52 -11.47 -7.04
N LYS A 167 6.30 -12.79 -7.06
CA LYS A 167 7.25 -13.74 -7.70
C LYS A 167 7.24 -13.60 -9.23
N GLU A 168 7.12 -12.38 -9.75
CA GLU A 168 7.00 -12.12 -11.19
C GLU A 168 8.32 -11.71 -11.84
N VAL A 169 8.37 -11.98 -13.12
CA VAL A 169 9.42 -11.81 -14.14
C VAL A 169 10.51 -10.78 -13.80
N LYS A 170 11.74 -11.28 -13.69
CA LYS A 170 12.97 -10.54 -13.35
C LYS A 170 13.46 -9.55 -14.43
N THR A 171 12.66 -9.14 -15.38
CA THR A 171 13.11 -8.24 -16.46
C THR A 171 12.94 -6.77 -16.06
N ARG A 172 14.07 -6.05 -15.99
CA ARG A 172 14.12 -4.59 -15.78
C ARG A 172 14.04 -3.85 -17.14
N GLY A 173 13.55 -2.60 -17.12
CA GLY A 173 13.54 -1.72 -18.30
C GLY A 173 12.23 -1.73 -19.10
N LYS A 174 12.27 -1.21 -20.34
CA LYS A 174 11.10 -1.09 -21.23
C LYS A 174 10.48 -2.45 -21.58
N THR A 175 11.32 -3.46 -21.78
CA THR A 175 10.90 -4.85 -22.02
C THR A 175 10.16 -5.46 -20.83
N GLY A 176 10.60 -5.20 -19.61
CA GLY A 176 9.91 -5.64 -18.40
C GLY A 176 8.52 -4.98 -18.22
N LYS A 177 8.40 -3.69 -18.57
CA LYS A 177 7.10 -3.00 -18.55
C LYS A 177 6.13 -3.60 -19.57
N LEU A 178 6.61 -3.95 -20.78
CA LEU A 178 5.80 -4.59 -21.81
C LEU A 178 5.37 -6.00 -21.40
N LEU A 179 6.28 -6.79 -20.85
CA LEU A 179 5.97 -8.14 -20.35
C LEU A 179 4.97 -8.10 -19.20
N ASN A 180 5.09 -7.13 -18.27
CA ASN A 180 4.10 -6.94 -17.22
C ASN A 180 2.73 -6.56 -17.78
N LEU A 181 2.67 -5.74 -18.85
CA LEU A 181 1.41 -5.44 -19.53
C LEU A 181 0.83 -6.68 -20.21
N ILE A 182 1.65 -7.50 -20.85
CA ILE A 182 1.23 -8.78 -21.46
C ILE A 182 0.73 -9.74 -20.38
N ASN A 183 1.38 -9.81 -19.23
CA ASN A 183 0.94 -10.64 -18.10
C ASN A 183 -0.43 -10.23 -17.56
N GLU A 184 -0.84 -8.97 -17.72
CA GLU A 184 -2.21 -8.55 -17.39
C GLU A 184 -3.28 -9.21 -18.28
N PHE A 185 -2.90 -9.70 -19.47
CA PHE A 185 -3.76 -10.49 -20.35
C PHE A 185 -3.69 -12.01 -20.05
N ASN A 186 -2.77 -12.44 -19.15
CA ASN A 186 -2.67 -13.84 -18.77
C ASN A 186 -3.83 -14.25 -17.85
N LEU A 187 -4.69 -15.13 -18.33
CA LEU A 187 -5.86 -15.63 -17.59
C LEU A 187 -5.51 -16.63 -16.48
N ASN A 188 -4.25 -17.07 -16.38
CA ASN A 188 -3.80 -18.05 -15.39
C ASN A 188 -3.32 -17.36 -14.09
N ALA A 189 -4.09 -16.44 -13.56
CA ALA A 189 -3.81 -15.88 -12.24
C ALA A 189 -3.93 -16.98 -11.17
N LYS A 190 -2.84 -17.18 -10.39
CA LYS A 190 -2.76 -18.22 -9.36
C LYS A 190 -2.59 -17.60 -7.97
N SER A 191 -3.14 -18.26 -6.96
CA SER A 191 -2.77 -17.99 -5.56
C SER A 191 -1.33 -18.47 -5.31
N GLN A 192 -0.72 -17.99 -4.23
CA GLN A 192 0.56 -18.50 -3.74
C GLN A 192 0.33 -19.50 -2.63
N THR A 193 1.23 -20.49 -2.54
CA THR A 193 1.27 -21.42 -1.39
C THR A 193 1.63 -20.64 -0.13
N ILE A 194 1.04 -21.03 0.98
CA ILE A 194 1.44 -20.57 2.31
C ILE A 194 2.78 -21.24 2.62
N GLU A 195 3.83 -20.45 2.73
CA GLU A 195 5.11 -20.94 3.25
C GLU A 195 5.08 -20.67 4.77
N ALA A 196 5.08 -21.73 5.58
CA ALA A 196 5.22 -21.59 7.02
C ALA A 196 6.58 -20.94 7.33
N GLY A 197 6.55 -19.67 7.72
CA GLY A 197 7.77 -18.91 7.99
C GLY A 197 8.21 -19.09 9.43
N LEU A 198 9.28 -19.85 9.66
CA LEU A 198 9.94 -19.94 10.95
C LEU A 198 10.82 -18.70 11.26
N ASN A 199 11.00 -17.80 10.31
CA ASN A 199 11.87 -16.62 10.44
C ASN A 199 11.07 -15.33 10.56
N HIS A 200 11.28 -14.58 11.62
CA HIS A 200 10.82 -13.20 11.74
C HIS A 200 11.83 -12.24 11.10
N PRO A 201 11.34 -11.16 10.48
CA PRO A 201 9.94 -10.88 10.12
C PRO A 201 9.42 -11.78 8.98
N VAL A 202 8.17 -12.24 9.10
CA VAL A 202 7.52 -13.15 8.13
C VAL A 202 7.33 -12.47 6.77
N ALA A 203 7.69 -13.15 5.69
CA ALA A 203 7.46 -12.68 4.34
C ALA A 203 6.01 -12.98 3.90
N ILE A 204 5.18 -11.96 3.74
CA ILE A 204 3.78 -12.08 3.32
C ILE A 204 3.72 -12.06 1.79
N PRO A 205 3.11 -13.05 1.11
CA PRO A 205 3.02 -13.07 -0.35
C PRO A 205 2.37 -11.80 -0.90
N GLY A 206 2.96 -11.17 -1.93
CA GLY A 206 2.43 -9.95 -2.55
C GLY A 206 2.10 -10.17 -4.03
N ASN A 207 1.00 -10.86 -4.36
CA ASN A 207 0.84 -11.44 -5.70
C ASN A 207 -0.23 -10.81 -6.60
N PHE A 208 -1.20 -10.04 -6.13
CA PHE A 208 -2.27 -9.53 -6.97
C PHE A 208 -2.44 -8.01 -6.86
N MET A 209 -1.83 -7.26 -7.76
CA MET A 209 -2.12 -5.84 -7.92
C MET A 209 -3.45 -5.67 -8.66
N LEU A 210 -4.40 -4.95 -8.06
CA LEU A 210 -5.59 -4.53 -8.78
C LEU A 210 -5.19 -3.50 -9.85
N ASN A 211 -5.47 -3.80 -11.12
CA ASN A 211 -5.02 -2.99 -12.24
C ASN A 211 -5.47 -1.53 -12.09
N TRP A 212 -4.51 -0.62 -12.12
CA TRP A 212 -4.78 0.81 -12.20
C TRP A 212 -4.98 1.21 -13.67
N ARG A 213 -6.19 1.60 -14.02
CA ARG A 213 -6.59 1.97 -15.38
C ARG A 213 -6.07 3.35 -15.77
N CYS A 214 -4.75 3.47 -15.86
CA CYS A 214 -4.02 4.69 -16.24
C CYS A 214 -3.03 4.40 -17.35
N GLY A 215 -2.78 5.38 -18.23
CA GLY A 215 -1.87 5.21 -19.37
C GLY A 215 -2.25 4.00 -20.24
N PRO A 216 -1.27 3.21 -20.73
CA PRO A 216 -1.52 2.03 -21.57
C PRO A 216 -2.41 0.96 -20.88
N ARG A 217 -2.44 0.92 -19.56
CA ARG A 217 -3.28 -0.02 -18.81
C ARG A 217 -4.79 0.25 -18.94
N ARG A 218 -5.20 1.41 -19.45
CA ARG A 218 -6.61 1.70 -19.81
C ARG A 218 -7.12 0.77 -20.91
N LEU A 219 -6.22 0.27 -21.76
CA LEU A 219 -6.56 -0.65 -22.85
C LEU A 219 -6.95 -2.04 -22.34
N ILE A 220 -6.62 -2.39 -21.10
CA ILE A 220 -7.01 -3.65 -20.47
C ILE A 220 -8.49 -3.56 -20.09
N PRO A 221 -9.38 -4.40 -20.66
CA PRO A 221 -10.78 -4.39 -20.27
C PRO A 221 -10.97 -4.68 -18.78
N ALA A 222 -11.84 -3.94 -18.10
CA ALA A 222 -12.14 -4.18 -16.69
C ALA A 222 -12.68 -5.61 -16.45
N THR A 223 -13.43 -6.15 -17.42
CA THR A 223 -13.91 -7.54 -17.41
C THR A 223 -12.77 -8.56 -17.35
N LEU A 224 -11.64 -8.30 -18.01
CA LEU A 224 -10.47 -9.16 -17.97
C LEU A 224 -9.82 -9.15 -16.58
N THR A 225 -9.65 -7.96 -15.97
CA THR A 225 -9.14 -7.85 -14.60
C THR A 225 -10.05 -8.58 -13.61
N VAL A 226 -11.37 -8.41 -13.73
CA VAL A 226 -12.36 -9.12 -12.91
C VAL A 226 -12.29 -10.64 -13.11
N HIS A 227 -12.12 -11.10 -14.35
CA HIS A 227 -11.99 -12.54 -14.64
C HIS A 227 -10.70 -13.12 -14.00
N ARG A 228 -9.57 -12.46 -14.17
CA ARG A 228 -8.31 -12.85 -13.50
C ARG A 228 -8.44 -12.89 -11.99
N PHE A 229 -9.13 -11.91 -11.40
CA PHE A 229 -9.42 -11.86 -9.99
C PHE A 229 -10.21 -13.09 -9.53
N LYS A 230 -11.30 -13.43 -10.23
CA LYS A 230 -12.08 -14.63 -9.96
C LYS A 230 -11.23 -15.90 -10.02
N LYS A 231 -10.40 -16.04 -11.06
CA LYS A 231 -9.50 -17.19 -11.23
C LYS A 231 -8.48 -17.32 -10.09
N ALA A 232 -7.93 -16.22 -9.61
CA ALA A 232 -7.03 -16.23 -8.46
C ALA A 232 -7.74 -16.70 -7.19
N LEU A 233 -8.96 -16.22 -6.93
CA LEU A 233 -9.78 -16.66 -5.79
C LEU A 233 -10.18 -18.13 -5.90
N GLU A 234 -10.64 -18.59 -7.06
CA GLU A 234 -10.97 -20.00 -7.32
C GLU A 234 -9.75 -20.91 -7.11
N HIS A 235 -8.57 -20.45 -7.52
CA HIS A 235 -7.34 -21.20 -7.28
C HIS A 235 -7.01 -21.27 -5.79
N ALA A 236 -7.14 -20.17 -5.05
CA ALA A 236 -6.93 -20.15 -3.60
C ALA A 236 -7.90 -21.10 -2.88
N GLN A 237 -9.17 -21.06 -3.23
CA GLN A 237 -10.21 -21.92 -2.68
C GLN A 237 -9.88 -23.41 -2.86
N ARG A 238 -9.37 -23.81 -4.04
CA ARG A 238 -9.03 -25.21 -4.32
C ARG A 238 -7.73 -25.69 -3.66
N THR A 239 -6.78 -24.79 -3.47
CA THR A 239 -5.41 -25.15 -3.04
C THR A 239 -5.11 -24.79 -1.59
N GLY A 240 -6.03 -24.10 -0.90
CA GLY A 240 -5.74 -23.50 0.41
C GLY A 240 -4.68 -22.39 0.36
N GLY A 241 -4.41 -21.83 -0.83
CA GLY A 241 -3.39 -20.81 -1.04
C GLY A 241 -3.86 -19.40 -0.69
N VAL A 242 -2.96 -18.43 -0.83
CA VAL A 242 -3.18 -17.01 -0.51
C VAL A 242 -3.23 -16.15 -1.77
N VAL A 243 -4.19 -15.23 -1.83
CA VAL A 243 -4.23 -14.13 -2.77
C VAL A 243 -4.12 -12.83 -2.00
N HIS A 244 -2.98 -12.16 -2.10
CA HIS A 244 -2.76 -10.84 -1.52
C HIS A 244 -3.16 -9.78 -2.54
N ILE A 245 -4.33 -9.21 -2.34
CA ILE A 245 -4.89 -8.17 -3.19
C ILE A 245 -4.39 -6.83 -2.68
N TRP A 246 -3.86 -6.00 -3.57
CA TRP A 246 -3.42 -4.67 -3.18
C TRP A 246 -3.68 -3.61 -4.26
N SER A 247 -3.91 -2.39 -3.82
CA SER A 247 -4.15 -1.22 -4.64
C SER A 247 -3.60 0.01 -3.93
N HIS A 248 -3.44 1.11 -4.64
CA HIS A 248 -3.16 2.40 -4.02
C HIS A 248 -4.49 3.18 -3.92
N PRO A 249 -4.84 3.76 -2.76
CA PRO A 249 -6.07 4.54 -2.62
C PRO A 249 -6.20 5.67 -3.64
N HIS A 250 -5.09 6.35 -3.96
CA HIS A 250 -5.09 7.39 -4.99
C HIS A 250 -5.46 6.90 -6.40
N ASN A 251 -5.47 5.60 -6.66
CA ASN A 251 -5.96 5.10 -7.95
C ASN A 251 -7.47 5.37 -8.12
N LEU A 252 -8.23 5.41 -7.02
CA LEU A 252 -9.68 5.64 -7.07
C LEU A 252 -10.03 7.10 -7.43
N ILE A 253 -9.12 8.04 -7.19
CA ILE A 253 -9.28 9.45 -7.56
C ILE A 253 -9.31 9.62 -9.09
N THR A 254 -8.75 8.67 -9.85
CA THR A 254 -8.57 8.80 -11.30
C THR A 254 -9.84 8.59 -12.13
N GLY A 255 -10.97 8.26 -11.49
CA GLY A 255 -12.27 8.24 -12.14
C GLY A 255 -13.14 7.03 -11.78
N LYS A 256 -14.43 7.14 -12.16
CA LYS A 256 -15.48 6.16 -11.86
C LYS A 256 -15.17 4.75 -12.35
N ASP A 257 -14.46 4.61 -13.46
CA ASP A 257 -14.04 3.29 -13.98
C ASP A 257 -13.18 2.51 -12.98
N GLN A 258 -12.30 3.20 -12.26
CA GLN A 258 -11.46 2.58 -11.24
C GLN A 258 -12.26 2.23 -9.99
N GLN A 259 -13.15 3.11 -9.57
CA GLN A 259 -14.08 2.88 -8.45
C GLN A 259 -14.98 1.67 -8.73
N ASN A 260 -15.60 1.63 -9.90
CA ASN A 260 -16.44 0.50 -10.33
C ASN A 260 -15.67 -0.83 -10.38
N LEU A 261 -14.41 -0.80 -10.85
CA LEU A 261 -13.57 -2.00 -10.87
C LEU A 261 -13.29 -2.50 -9.44
N PHE A 262 -12.94 -1.59 -8.53
CA PHE A 262 -12.69 -1.92 -7.12
C PHE A 262 -13.95 -2.50 -6.47
N GLN A 263 -15.08 -1.82 -6.59
CA GLN A 263 -16.36 -2.27 -6.03
C GLN A 263 -16.77 -3.65 -6.55
N ARG A 264 -16.63 -3.90 -7.86
CA ARG A 264 -16.95 -5.22 -8.46
C ARG A 264 -16.05 -6.32 -7.90
N CYS A 265 -14.75 -6.07 -7.73
CA CYS A 265 -13.83 -7.05 -7.18
C CYS A 265 -14.13 -7.33 -5.70
N MET A 266 -14.41 -6.29 -4.92
CA MET A 266 -14.77 -6.45 -3.50
C MET A 266 -16.12 -7.16 -3.33
N GLY A 267 -17.11 -6.89 -4.18
CA GLY A 267 -18.38 -7.61 -4.18
C GLY A 267 -18.23 -9.12 -4.46
N ILE A 268 -17.35 -9.48 -5.39
CA ILE A 268 -17.04 -10.90 -5.67
C ILE A 268 -16.37 -11.57 -4.47
N LEU A 269 -15.40 -10.88 -3.85
CA LEU A 269 -14.73 -11.38 -2.66
C LEU A 269 -15.70 -11.51 -1.49
N GLY A 270 -16.50 -10.47 -1.22
CA GLY A 270 -17.50 -10.48 -0.16
C GLY A 270 -18.50 -11.61 -0.27
N ASN A 271 -19.00 -11.87 -1.49
CA ASN A 271 -19.90 -13.02 -1.72
C ASN A 271 -19.23 -14.36 -1.39
N LYS A 272 -17.95 -14.55 -1.78
CA LYS A 272 -17.21 -15.78 -1.45
C LYS A 272 -16.94 -15.92 0.05
N VAL A 273 -16.69 -14.80 0.74
CA VAL A 273 -16.53 -14.78 2.20
C VAL A 273 -17.86 -15.11 2.89
N ALA A 274 -18.96 -14.52 2.46
CA ALA A 274 -20.30 -14.78 3.01
C ALA A 274 -20.74 -16.24 2.84
N LEU A 275 -20.31 -16.91 1.77
CA LEU A 275 -20.54 -18.33 1.52
C LEU A 275 -19.56 -19.25 2.28
N GLY A 276 -18.58 -18.70 3.02
CA GLY A 276 -17.57 -19.49 3.73
C GLY A 276 -16.54 -20.17 2.82
N GLU A 277 -16.45 -19.76 1.55
CA GLU A 277 -15.53 -20.35 0.57
C GLU A 277 -14.10 -19.85 0.71
N ILE A 278 -13.94 -18.62 1.22
CA ILE A 278 -12.64 -17.93 1.41
C ILE A 278 -12.70 -17.11 2.69
N ASN A 279 -11.57 -16.97 3.38
CA ASN A 279 -11.40 -16.05 4.49
C ASN A 279 -10.70 -14.77 4.01
N ALA A 280 -11.29 -13.60 4.25
CA ALA A 280 -10.61 -12.32 4.13
C ALA A 280 -9.94 -12.00 5.46
N ILE A 281 -8.64 -11.69 5.43
CA ILE A 281 -7.82 -11.42 6.62
C ILE A 281 -6.84 -10.28 6.36
N THR A 282 -6.44 -9.59 7.42
CA THR A 282 -5.36 -8.59 7.36
C THR A 282 -3.97 -9.26 7.30
N GLN A 283 -2.93 -8.48 7.01
CA GLN A 283 -1.55 -8.97 7.05
C GLN A 283 -1.17 -9.43 8.46
N GLN A 284 -1.58 -8.70 9.50
CA GLN A 284 -1.35 -9.10 10.90
C GLN A 284 -2.04 -10.43 11.21
N GLN A 285 -3.28 -10.61 10.80
CA GLN A 285 -3.96 -11.89 10.99
C GLN A 285 -3.32 -13.04 10.20
N TYR A 286 -2.71 -12.74 9.04
CA TYR A 286 -1.96 -13.74 8.29
C TYR A 286 -0.73 -14.23 9.07
N ILE A 287 0.11 -13.31 9.60
CA ILE A 287 1.33 -13.69 10.32
C ILE A 287 1.07 -14.44 11.62
N THR A 288 -0.13 -14.32 12.21
CA THR A 288 -0.51 -15.09 13.41
C THR A 288 -0.99 -16.51 13.07
N ARG A 289 -1.22 -16.83 11.79
CA ARG A 289 -1.71 -18.14 11.34
C ARG A 289 -0.62 -19.03 10.72
N VAL A 290 0.53 -18.45 10.38
CA VAL A 290 1.68 -19.13 9.79
C VAL A 290 2.85 -19.16 10.74
#